data_74473b05ffd52ac59325ff8f5c429144
#
_entry.id   74473b05ffd52ac59325ff8f5c429144
#
_cell.length_a   1.000
_cell.length_b   1.000
_cell.length_c   1.000
_cell.angle_alpha   90.00
_cell.angle_beta   90.00
_cell.angle_gamma   90.00
#
_symmetry.space_group_name_H-M   'P 1'
#
loop_
_entity.id
_entity.type
_entity.pdbx_description
1 polymer ?
#
loop_
_entity_poly.entity_id
_entity_poly.type
_entity_poly.pdbx_seq_one_letter_code
_entity_poly.pdbx_strand_id
1 'polypeptide(L)'
;RGLRPRQPSVLLKDYDCSQVTTAPSTSASSSRSGTRYPLSHYLSPSHLSSSHQVFINNITRSIEPTSFSQANLDPNWQAAMQSELAALAQNHTWTLTSLPPGKRAIGSKWVYKIKYRSDGSIERYKARLVAKGYTQIEGLDYSETFAPVAKLTTVRCLLAVAAQRHWPLHQLDVQNAFLHG
;
A
#
# COMPACT_ATOMS: atom_id res chain seq x y z
N ARG A 1 -22.37 24.92 -9.70
CA ARG A 1 -22.04 23.50 -10.00
C ARG A 1 -23.05 22.65 -9.25
N GLY A 2 -24.07 22.11 -9.97
CA GLY A 2 -25.13 21.29 -9.38
C GLY A 2 -24.58 19.97 -8.85
N LEU A 3 -25.02 19.59 -7.67
CA LEU A 3 -24.75 18.28 -7.06
C LEU A 3 -25.43 17.21 -7.92
N ARG A 4 -24.61 16.34 -8.51
CA ARG A 4 -25.11 15.18 -9.25
C ARG A 4 -25.71 14.19 -8.24
N PRO A 5 -26.98 13.80 -8.33
CA PRO A 5 -27.54 12.78 -7.43
C PRO A 5 -26.80 11.47 -7.63
N ARG A 6 -26.27 10.89 -6.54
CA ARG A 6 -25.63 9.56 -6.56
C ARG A 6 -26.75 8.52 -6.69
N GLN A 7 -26.83 7.85 -7.82
CA GLN A 7 -27.63 6.64 -7.93
C GLN A 7 -26.84 5.45 -7.34
N PRO A 8 -27.49 4.60 -6.53
CA PRO A 8 -26.87 3.37 -6.04
C PRO A 8 -26.51 2.45 -7.19
N SER A 9 -25.38 1.76 -7.08
CA SER A 9 -24.92 0.81 -8.10
C SER A 9 -25.94 -0.34 -8.26
N VAL A 10 -26.24 -0.69 -9.50
CA VAL A 10 -27.13 -1.82 -9.85
C VAL A 10 -26.62 -3.15 -9.26
N LEU A 11 -25.31 -3.28 -9.05
CA LEU A 11 -24.66 -4.46 -8.47
C LEU A 11 -24.90 -4.60 -6.94
N LEU A 12 -25.45 -3.59 -6.28
CA LEU A 12 -25.73 -3.59 -4.84
C LEU A 12 -27.21 -3.78 -4.51
N LYS A 13 -28.06 -4.11 -5.49
CA LYS A 13 -29.50 -4.28 -5.28
C LYS A 13 -29.87 -5.41 -4.34
N ASP A 14 -29.01 -6.42 -4.24
CA ASP A 14 -29.21 -7.60 -3.40
C ASP A 14 -28.51 -7.51 -2.03
N TYR A 15 -27.88 -6.35 -1.74
CA TYR A 15 -27.20 -6.09 -0.47
C TYR A 15 -27.93 -5.01 0.31
N ASP A 16 -28.36 -5.34 1.52
CA ASP A 16 -28.93 -4.37 2.48
C ASP A 16 -27.82 -3.47 3.01
N CYS A 17 -27.57 -2.35 2.31
CA CYS A 17 -26.64 -1.33 2.74
C CYS A 17 -27.30 -0.44 3.77
N SER A 18 -27.49 -0.93 5.00
CA SER A 18 -27.94 -0.12 6.12
C SER A 18 -26.99 1.07 6.30
N GLN A 19 -27.52 2.28 6.19
CA GLN A 19 -26.78 3.50 6.51
C GLN A 19 -26.41 3.47 7.98
N VAL A 20 -25.10 3.38 8.26
CA VAL A 20 -24.59 3.63 9.61
C VAL A 20 -24.80 5.11 9.88
N THR A 21 -25.90 5.44 10.58
CA THR A 21 -26.11 6.78 11.13
C THR A 21 -25.05 7.03 12.19
N THR A 22 -24.03 7.81 11.83
CA THR A 22 -23.06 8.33 12.80
C THR A 22 -23.80 9.28 13.73
N ALA A 23 -23.98 8.88 14.99
CA ALA A 23 -24.37 9.81 16.05
C ALA A 23 -23.35 10.97 16.12
N PRO A 24 -23.77 12.21 16.38
CA PRO A 24 -22.86 13.34 16.46
C PRO A 24 -21.88 13.12 17.62
N SER A 25 -20.62 12.89 17.27
CA SER A 25 -19.55 12.78 18.26
C SER A 25 -19.26 14.15 18.83
N THR A 26 -19.55 14.34 20.11
CA THR A 26 -19.00 15.42 20.92
C THR A 26 -17.47 15.45 20.76
N SER A 27 -16.96 16.60 20.32
CA SER A 27 -15.55 16.85 20.05
C SER A 27 -14.72 16.76 21.33
N ALA A 28 -14.19 15.58 21.62
CA ALA A 28 -13.03 15.45 22.50
C ALA A 28 -11.80 15.52 21.63
N SER A 29 -10.97 16.55 21.80
CA SER A 29 -9.65 16.69 21.21
C SER A 29 -8.72 15.63 21.78
N SER A 30 -8.79 14.41 21.26
CA SER A 30 -7.82 13.36 21.55
C SER A 30 -6.69 13.44 20.54
N SER A 31 -5.47 13.57 21.03
CA SER A 31 -4.23 13.36 20.26
C SER A 31 -4.39 12.08 19.45
N ARG A 32 -4.40 12.21 18.11
CA ARG A 32 -4.56 11.09 17.18
C ARG A 32 -3.27 10.27 17.16
N SER A 33 -3.17 9.35 18.12
CA SER A 33 -2.15 8.31 18.14
C SER A 33 -2.77 7.04 17.56
N GLY A 34 -2.29 6.55 16.43
CA GLY A 34 -2.75 5.30 15.84
C GLY A 34 -3.26 5.41 14.38
N THR A 35 -3.79 4.31 13.85
CA THR A 35 -4.34 4.25 12.49
C THR A 35 -5.62 5.08 12.37
N ARG A 36 -5.92 5.58 11.14
CA ARG A 36 -7.11 6.41 10.86
C ARG A 36 -8.43 5.72 11.23
N TYR A 37 -8.46 4.39 11.18
CA TYR A 37 -9.61 3.56 11.50
C TYR A 37 -9.17 2.42 12.42
N PRO A 38 -9.00 2.67 13.73
CA PRO A 38 -8.59 1.63 14.68
C PRO A 38 -9.66 0.54 14.77
N LEU A 39 -9.24 -0.72 14.67
CA LEU A 39 -10.15 -1.87 14.74
C LEU A 39 -10.93 -1.92 16.07
N SER A 40 -10.35 -1.38 17.14
CA SER A 40 -11.02 -1.27 18.45
C SER A 40 -12.33 -0.47 18.46
N HIS A 41 -12.54 0.40 17.44
CA HIS A 41 -13.79 1.15 17.29
C HIS A 41 -14.91 0.33 16.61
N TYR A 42 -14.56 -0.77 15.94
CA TYR A 42 -15.48 -1.56 15.13
C TYR A 42 -15.68 -2.98 15.67
N LEU A 43 -14.72 -3.48 16.42
CA LEU A 43 -14.75 -4.81 17.00
C LEU A 43 -14.60 -4.72 18.51
N SER A 44 -15.52 -5.37 19.25
CA SER A 44 -15.34 -5.56 20.69
C SER A 44 -14.24 -6.62 20.89
N PRO A 45 -13.07 -6.28 21.45
CA PRO A 45 -11.99 -7.22 21.63
C PRO A 45 -12.24 -8.25 22.74
N SER A 46 -13.37 -8.14 23.49
CA SER A 46 -13.68 -9.00 24.63
C SER A 46 -13.80 -10.49 24.31
N HIS A 47 -14.10 -10.83 23.06
CA HIS A 47 -14.23 -12.22 22.59
C HIS A 47 -12.93 -12.79 22.01
N LEU A 48 -11.86 -11.99 21.93
CA LEU A 48 -10.60 -12.41 21.36
C LEU A 48 -9.67 -12.96 22.43
N SER A 49 -8.81 -13.93 22.05
CA SER A 49 -7.74 -14.39 22.95
C SER A 49 -6.81 -13.24 23.35
N SER A 50 -6.18 -13.36 24.52
CA SER A 50 -5.25 -12.32 25.03
C SER A 50 -4.12 -12.02 24.04
N SER A 51 -3.59 -13.02 23.35
CA SER A 51 -2.58 -12.85 22.29
C SER A 51 -3.11 -12.03 21.11
N HIS A 52 -4.35 -12.27 20.71
CA HIS A 52 -4.98 -11.51 19.61
C HIS A 52 -5.29 -10.08 20.00
N GLN A 53 -5.69 -9.83 21.25
CA GLN A 53 -5.88 -8.48 21.79
C GLN A 53 -4.56 -7.69 21.78
N VAL A 54 -3.46 -8.31 22.19
CA VAL A 54 -2.11 -7.70 22.15
C VAL A 54 -1.72 -7.38 20.71
N PHE A 55 -1.94 -8.31 19.78
CA PHE A 55 -1.69 -8.10 18.36
C PHE A 55 -2.44 -6.87 17.82
N ILE A 56 -3.78 -6.82 18.03
CA ILE A 56 -4.60 -5.69 17.58
C ILE A 56 -4.13 -4.38 18.19
N ASN A 57 -3.83 -4.35 19.47
CA ASN A 57 -3.34 -3.16 20.16
C ASN A 57 -2.00 -2.67 19.57
N ASN A 58 -1.09 -3.57 19.26
CA ASN A 58 0.21 -3.23 18.69
C ASN A 58 0.07 -2.63 17.29
N ILE A 59 -0.70 -3.26 16.41
CA ILE A 59 -0.91 -2.73 15.03
C ILE A 59 -1.70 -1.41 15.02
N THR A 60 -2.56 -1.18 16.01
CA THR A 60 -3.37 0.04 16.10
C THR A 60 -2.57 1.22 16.66
N ARG A 61 -1.58 0.97 17.51
CA ARG A 61 -0.73 2.01 18.11
C ARG A 61 0.28 2.62 17.15
N SER A 62 0.73 1.86 16.17
CA SER A 62 1.78 2.31 15.28
C SER A 62 1.25 3.28 14.23
N ILE A 63 1.86 4.45 14.14
CA ILE A 63 1.49 5.50 13.19
C ILE A 63 2.44 5.45 12.00
N GLU A 64 1.88 5.27 10.80
CA GLU A 64 2.64 5.43 9.57
C GLU A 64 2.69 6.92 9.20
N PRO A 65 3.87 7.48 8.87
CA PRO A 65 3.97 8.89 8.47
C PRO A 65 3.24 9.11 7.14
N THR A 66 2.59 10.25 7.03
CA THR A 66 1.85 10.65 5.82
C THR A 66 2.67 11.56 4.90
N SER A 67 3.80 12.08 5.41
CA SER A 67 4.68 12.99 4.67
C SER A 67 6.15 12.68 4.91
N PHE A 68 7.00 13.12 3.97
CA PHE A 68 8.45 13.03 4.12
C PHE A 68 8.95 13.75 5.38
N SER A 69 8.38 14.93 5.68
CA SER A 69 8.79 15.71 6.85
C SER A 69 8.56 14.96 8.16
N GLN A 70 7.45 14.22 8.28
CA GLN A 70 7.18 13.37 9.44
C GLN A 70 8.14 12.18 9.50
N ALA A 71 8.34 11.48 8.37
CA ALA A 71 9.23 10.32 8.31
C ALA A 71 10.68 10.71 8.65
N ASN A 72 11.11 11.88 8.23
CA ASN A 72 12.48 12.34 8.44
C ASN A 72 12.80 12.69 9.91
N LEU A 73 11.82 12.69 10.80
CA LEU A 73 12.03 12.88 12.24
C LEU A 73 12.36 11.56 12.97
N ASP A 74 12.08 10.41 12.35
CA ASP A 74 12.29 9.10 12.98
C ASP A 74 13.44 8.36 12.28
N PRO A 75 14.50 7.97 13.02
CA PRO A 75 15.66 7.28 12.47
C PRO A 75 15.31 5.94 11.79
N ASN A 76 14.26 5.25 12.22
CA ASN A 76 13.83 4.00 11.58
C ASN A 76 13.30 4.25 10.16
N TRP A 77 12.54 5.33 9.97
CA TRP A 77 12.06 5.72 8.65
C TRP A 77 13.17 6.27 7.77
N GLN A 78 14.14 7.00 8.35
CA GLN A 78 15.33 7.44 7.62
C GLN A 78 16.12 6.24 7.08
N ALA A 79 16.38 5.23 7.92
CA ALA A 79 17.05 4.01 7.50
C ALA A 79 16.27 3.25 6.41
N ALA A 80 14.94 3.16 6.52
CA ALA A 80 14.10 2.52 5.52
C ALA A 80 14.14 3.26 4.17
N MET A 81 14.10 4.60 4.17
CA MET A 81 14.24 5.42 2.97
C MET A 81 15.62 5.29 2.33
N GLN A 82 16.67 5.29 3.14
CA GLN A 82 18.04 5.11 2.67
C GLN A 82 18.25 3.73 2.02
N SER A 83 17.69 2.67 2.63
CA SER A 83 17.73 1.32 2.07
C SER A 83 17.04 1.24 0.70
N GLU A 84 15.88 1.90 0.54
CA GLU A 84 15.16 1.94 -0.75
C GLU A 84 15.97 2.68 -1.81
N LEU A 85 16.53 3.86 -1.47
CA LEU A 85 17.37 4.62 -2.41
C LEU A 85 18.63 3.87 -2.82
N ALA A 86 19.27 3.17 -1.88
CA ALA A 86 20.43 2.34 -2.17
C ALA A 86 20.08 1.19 -3.13
N ALA A 87 18.94 0.53 -2.93
CA ALA A 87 18.47 -0.53 -3.81
C ALA A 87 18.16 -0.02 -5.23
N LEU A 88 17.50 1.15 -5.34
CA LEU A 88 17.20 1.78 -6.62
C LEU A 88 18.49 2.19 -7.37
N ALA A 89 19.48 2.71 -6.66
CA ALA A 89 20.78 3.06 -7.22
C ALA A 89 21.55 1.82 -7.67
N GLN A 90 21.58 0.76 -6.87
CA GLN A 90 22.25 -0.50 -7.21
C GLN A 90 21.65 -1.18 -8.44
N ASN A 91 20.33 -1.09 -8.58
CA ASN A 91 19.61 -1.65 -9.73
C ASN A 91 19.68 -0.75 -10.99
N HIS A 92 20.40 0.37 -10.93
CA HIS A 92 20.48 1.33 -12.03
C HIS A 92 19.09 1.77 -12.55
N THR A 93 18.11 1.92 -11.63
CA THR A 93 16.71 2.20 -11.98
C THR A 93 16.55 3.52 -12.76
N TRP A 94 17.45 4.49 -12.55
CA TRP A 94 17.44 5.78 -13.26
C TRP A 94 18.84 6.33 -13.48
N THR A 95 18.93 7.24 -14.43
CA THR A 95 20.10 8.08 -14.65
C THR A 95 19.69 9.55 -14.57
N LEU A 96 20.59 10.40 -14.06
CA LEU A 96 20.36 11.85 -14.08
C LEU A 96 20.55 12.38 -15.51
N THR A 97 19.53 13.00 -16.04
CA THR A 97 19.55 13.59 -17.38
C THR A 97 18.93 14.99 -17.37
N SER A 98 19.26 15.80 -18.36
CA SER A 98 18.59 17.07 -18.57
C SER A 98 17.14 16.87 -19.03
N LEU A 99 16.22 17.67 -18.51
CA LEU A 99 14.83 17.60 -18.95
C LEU A 99 14.72 18.05 -20.41
N PRO A 100 14.09 17.26 -21.31
CA PRO A 100 13.88 17.66 -22.71
C PRO A 100 13.04 18.94 -22.80
N PRO A 101 13.27 19.79 -23.82
CA PRO A 101 12.52 21.01 -24.02
C PRO A 101 11.00 20.77 -24.11
N GLY A 102 10.21 21.57 -23.42
CA GLY A 102 8.75 21.45 -23.43
C GLY A 102 8.17 20.30 -22.59
N LYS A 103 8.99 19.47 -21.97
CA LYS A 103 8.54 18.39 -21.07
C LYS A 103 8.53 18.85 -19.63
N ARG A 104 7.63 18.25 -18.84
CA ARG A 104 7.51 18.50 -17.40
C ARG A 104 7.82 17.20 -16.64
N ALA A 105 8.67 17.29 -15.63
CA ALA A 105 8.98 16.13 -14.80
C ALA A 105 7.76 15.66 -14.00
N ILE A 106 7.56 14.35 -13.99
CA ILE A 106 6.53 13.70 -13.15
C ILE A 106 7.03 13.68 -11.72
N GLY A 107 6.16 14.06 -10.79
CA GLY A 107 6.51 14.05 -9.38
C GLY A 107 6.57 12.63 -8.80
N SER A 108 7.20 12.51 -7.66
CA SER A 108 7.24 11.27 -6.86
C SER A 108 6.63 11.47 -5.48
N LYS A 109 6.36 10.37 -4.78
CA LYS A 109 5.95 10.38 -3.37
C LYS A 109 6.52 9.17 -2.64
N TRP A 110 6.76 9.35 -1.36
CA TRP A 110 7.06 8.25 -0.47
C TRP A 110 5.78 7.55 0.00
N VAL A 111 5.84 6.23 0.07
CA VAL A 111 4.82 5.37 0.67
C VAL A 111 5.46 4.61 1.81
N TYR A 112 4.89 4.74 3.00
CA TYR A 112 5.40 4.15 4.23
C TYR A 112 4.51 3.02 4.68
N LYS A 113 5.10 1.93 5.16
CA LYS A 113 4.39 0.78 5.68
C LYS A 113 5.18 0.11 6.80
N ILE A 114 4.52 -0.14 7.92
CA ILE A 114 5.08 -0.98 8.98
C ILE A 114 4.73 -2.44 8.68
N LYS A 115 5.73 -3.31 8.73
CA LYS A 115 5.54 -4.75 8.66
C LYS A 115 5.57 -5.34 10.06
N TYR A 116 4.59 -6.18 10.36
CA TYR A 116 4.44 -6.85 11.64
C TYR A 116 4.69 -8.33 11.51
N ARG A 117 5.23 -8.94 12.55
CA ARG A 117 5.29 -10.38 12.71
C ARG A 117 3.92 -10.92 13.16
N SER A 118 3.76 -12.23 13.18
CA SER A 118 2.53 -12.90 13.61
C SER A 118 2.16 -12.65 15.08
N ASP A 119 3.14 -12.26 15.91
CA ASP A 119 2.95 -11.89 17.32
C ASP A 119 2.56 -10.41 17.52
N GLY A 120 2.48 -9.62 16.42
CA GLY A 120 2.18 -8.20 16.45
C GLY A 120 3.39 -7.30 16.75
N SER A 121 4.58 -7.85 16.91
CA SER A 121 5.80 -7.06 17.00
C SER A 121 6.17 -6.46 15.64
N ILE A 122 6.84 -5.30 15.64
CA ILE A 122 7.33 -4.70 14.41
C ILE A 122 8.46 -5.56 13.85
N GLU A 123 8.29 -6.05 12.62
CA GLU A 123 9.33 -6.75 11.89
C GLU A 123 10.30 -5.76 11.26
N ARG A 124 9.76 -4.79 10.51
CA ARG A 124 10.56 -3.76 9.83
C ARG A 124 9.72 -2.58 9.37
N TYR A 125 10.37 -1.46 9.22
CA TYR A 125 9.86 -0.29 8.52
C TYR A 125 10.14 -0.43 7.04
N LYS A 126 9.16 -0.14 6.19
CA LYS A 126 9.29 -0.21 4.73
C LYS A 126 8.88 1.13 4.13
N ALA A 127 9.80 1.76 3.43
CA ALA A 127 9.54 2.94 2.62
C ALA A 127 9.67 2.56 1.14
N ARG A 128 8.85 3.15 0.28
CA ARG A 128 8.96 3.03 -1.17
C ARG A 128 8.85 4.39 -1.82
N LEU A 129 9.74 4.67 -2.74
CA LEU A 129 9.67 5.85 -3.60
C LEU A 129 8.86 5.49 -4.85
N VAL A 130 7.74 6.17 -5.05
CA VAL A 130 6.78 5.85 -6.12
C VAL A 130 6.56 7.07 -7.01
N ALA A 131 6.66 6.92 -8.32
CA ALA A 131 6.28 7.94 -9.28
C ALA A 131 4.76 8.21 -9.21
N LYS A 132 4.34 9.45 -9.45
CA LYS A 132 2.92 9.83 -9.51
C LYS A 132 2.33 9.48 -10.87
N GLY A 133 2.24 8.17 -11.20
CA GLY A 133 1.78 7.68 -12.48
C GLY A 133 0.39 8.17 -12.90
N TYR A 134 -0.46 8.51 -11.94
CA TYR A 134 -1.80 9.07 -12.22
C TYR A 134 -1.77 10.47 -12.85
N THR A 135 -0.61 11.12 -12.93
CA THR A 135 -0.41 12.40 -13.61
C THR A 135 0.14 12.23 -15.03
N GLN A 136 0.47 11.01 -15.44
CA GLN A 136 0.96 10.70 -16.78
C GLN A 136 -0.17 10.70 -17.79
N ILE A 137 0.12 11.16 -19.01
CA ILE A 137 -0.82 11.27 -20.12
C ILE A 137 -0.40 10.27 -21.20
N GLU A 138 -1.34 9.39 -21.60
CA GLU A 138 -1.13 8.45 -22.68
C GLU A 138 -0.83 9.17 -24.01
N GLY A 139 0.12 8.64 -24.78
CA GLY A 139 0.60 9.21 -26.03
C GLY A 139 1.57 10.38 -25.87
N LEU A 140 1.72 10.94 -24.65
CA LEU A 140 2.67 12.01 -24.35
C LEU A 140 3.79 11.55 -23.42
N ASP A 141 3.44 10.88 -22.34
CA ASP A 141 4.37 10.42 -21.30
C ASP A 141 4.67 8.92 -21.40
N TYR A 142 3.78 8.15 -22.00
CA TYR A 142 3.94 6.72 -22.26
C TYR A 142 3.11 6.31 -23.48
N SER A 143 3.54 5.28 -24.19
CA SER A 143 2.84 4.71 -25.35
C SER A 143 2.09 3.43 -25.00
N GLU A 144 2.61 2.63 -24.07
CA GLU A 144 2.03 1.36 -23.65
C GLU A 144 2.10 1.21 -22.13
N THR A 145 1.14 0.48 -21.57
CA THR A 145 1.16 0.08 -20.16
C THR A 145 1.54 -1.37 -20.05
N PHE A 146 2.63 -1.65 -19.34
CA PHE A 146 3.03 -3.00 -19.00
C PHE A 146 2.47 -3.37 -17.62
N ALA A 147 1.63 -4.41 -17.57
CA ALA A 147 1.13 -4.98 -16.32
C ALA A 147 1.54 -6.45 -16.23
N PRO A 148 2.67 -6.78 -15.57
CA PRO A 148 3.15 -8.15 -15.44
C PRO A 148 2.33 -8.93 -14.42
N VAL A 149 1.01 -8.95 -14.59
CA VAL A 149 0.09 -9.65 -13.69
C VAL A 149 -0.53 -10.84 -14.45
N ALA A 150 -0.11 -12.04 -14.08
CA ALA A 150 -0.74 -13.24 -14.58
C ALA A 150 -2.15 -13.41 -14.00
N LYS A 151 -3.10 -13.87 -14.83
CA LYS A 151 -4.44 -14.21 -14.34
C LYS A 151 -4.34 -15.37 -13.33
N LEU A 152 -5.04 -15.25 -12.21
CA LEU A 152 -5.00 -16.26 -11.15
C LEU A 152 -5.40 -17.66 -11.64
N THR A 153 -6.31 -17.74 -12.62
CA THR A 153 -6.68 -19.02 -13.27
C THR A 153 -5.49 -19.67 -13.97
N THR A 154 -4.69 -18.89 -14.72
CA THR A 154 -3.48 -19.39 -15.39
C THR A 154 -2.45 -19.89 -14.38
N VAL A 155 -2.23 -19.14 -13.30
CA VAL A 155 -1.32 -19.55 -12.22
C VAL A 155 -1.78 -20.86 -11.59
N ARG A 156 -3.09 -20.99 -11.26
CA ARG A 156 -3.65 -22.23 -10.68
C ARG A 156 -3.52 -23.42 -11.63
N CYS A 157 -3.79 -23.25 -12.92
CA CYS A 157 -3.61 -24.31 -13.91
C CYS A 157 -2.15 -24.76 -14.00
N LEU A 158 -1.21 -23.82 -14.04
CA LEU A 158 0.22 -24.12 -14.08
C LEU A 158 0.67 -24.88 -12.84
N LEU A 159 0.24 -24.45 -11.64
CA LEU A 159 0.54 -25.14 -10.39
C LEU A 159 -0.05 -26.56 -10.35
N ALA A 160 -1.27 -26.76 -10.85
CA ALA A 160 -1.87 -28.10 -10.93
C ALA A 160 -1.09 -29.04 -11.85
N VAL A 161 -0.67 -28.56 -13.03
CA VAL A 161 0.16 -29.33 -13.96
C VAL A 161 1.54 -29.62 -13.35
N ALA A 162 2.16 -28.63 -12.71
CA ALA A 162 3.45 -28.80 -12.05
C ALA A 162 3.38 -29.85 -10.93
N ALA A 163 2.32 -29.81 -10.10
CA ALA A 163 2.09 -30.80 -9.06
C ALA A 163 1.90 -32.22 -9.63
N GLN A 164 1.09 -32.35 -10.69
CA GLN A 164 0.86 -33.65 -11.35
C GLN A 164 2.13 -34.24 -11.99
N ARG A 165 3.01 -33.36 -12.49
CA ARG A 165 4.27 -33.74 -13.16
C ARG A 165 5.47 -33.76 -12.22
N HIS A 166 5.26 -33.51 -10.94
CA HIS A 166 6.32 -33.43 -9.92
C HIS A 166 7.44 -32.45 -10.30
N TRP A 167 7.08 -31.31 -10.92
CA TRP A 167 8.04 -30.26 -11.23
C TRP A 167 8.48 -29.56 -9.95
N PRO A 168 9.77 -29.24 -9.80
CA PRO A 168 10.22 -28.44 -8.68
C PRO A 168 9.66 -27.01 -8.84
N LEU A 169 9.10 -26.47 -7.76
CA LEU A 169 8.59 -25.10 -7.72
C LEU A 169 9.51 -24.26 -6.85
N HIS A 170 9.94 -23.12 -7.38
CA HIS A 170 10.75 -22.15 -6.68
C HIS A 170 9.98 -20.84 -6.58
N GLN A 171 9.97 -20.26 -5.38
CA GLN A 171 9.44 -18.90 -5.18
C GLN A 171 10.61 -17.92 -5.24
N LEU A 172 10.52 -16.95 -6.14
CA LEU A 172 11.47 -15.86 -6.27
C LEU A 172 10.74 -14.52 -6.03
N ASP A 173 11.39 -13.63 -5.32
CA ASP A 173 10.93 -12.23 -5.17
C ASP A 173 11.85 -11.35 -6.01
N VAL A 174 11.29 -10.68 -7.01
CA VAL A 174 12.05 -9.76 -7.87
C VAL A 174 11.93 -8.37 -7.28
N GLN A 175 13.04 -7.83 -6.83
CA GLN A 175 13.11 -6.48 -6.31
C GLN A 175 12.81 -5.48 -7.44
N ASN A 176 11.85 -4.58 -7.17
CA ASN A 176 11.44 -3.54 -8.15
C ASN A 176 11.01 -4.08 -9.52
N ALA A 177 10.28 -5.20 -9.56
CA ALA A 177 9.89 -5.92 -10.78
C ALA A 177 9.27 -5.03 -11.88
N PHE A 178 8.55 -3.96 -11.52
CA PHE A 178 7.94 -3.02 -12.48
C PHE A 178 8.90 -1.99 -13.06
N LEU A 179 10.14 -1.95 -12.61
CA LEU A 179 11.16 -1.00 -13.03
C LEU A 179 12.22 -1.65 -13.93
N HIS A 180 12.08 -2.94 -14.20
CA HIS A 180 12.93 -3.74 -15.09
C HIS A 180 12.22 -3.98 -16.44
N GLY A 181 11.64 -2.94 -17.00
CA GLY A 181 10.98 -3.01 -18.30
C GLY A 181 11.86 -2.58 -19.44
#